data_654bc48a0d3559978f1708712cf40c85
#
_entry.id   654bc48a0d3559978f1708712cf40c85
#
_cell.length_a   1.000
_cell.length_b   1.000
_cell.length_c   1.000
_cell.angle_alpha   90.00
_cell.angle_beta   90.00
_cell.angle_gamma   90.00
#
_symmetry.space_group_name_H-M   'P 1'
#
loop_
_entity.id
_entity.type
_entity.pdbx_description
1 polymer ?
#
loop_
_entity_poly.entity_id
_entity_poly.type
_entity_poly.pdbx_seq_one_letter_code
_entity_poly.pdbx_strand_id
1 'polypeptide(L)'
;MIKNYKKIRLIFLVIEIAIVRPGPIQGGMVHPYLKRRQGLEAVNYPSPEIKSVLERTLGIPVFQEQVIRLAMVAAGFSGGEADQLRRAMASWSSKGGGNNQLAKFEQKLTNGMLKQGYSLDFAERLFKQIQGFGVYGFPESHSASFALLAYVSSWLKRHHPAAFFAGLLN
;
A
#
# COMPACT_ATOMS: atom_id res chain seq x y z
N MET A 1 -27.53 -4.78 5.49
CA MET A 1 -26.64 -5.80 4.91
C MET A 1 -26.09 -5.40 3.52
N ILE A 2 -26.87 -4.87 2.59
CA ILE A 2 -26.46 -4.51 1.20
C ILE A 2 -25.40 -3.38 1.14
N LYS A 3 -25.43 -2.39 2.06
CA LYS A 3 -24.45 -1.29 2.11
C LYS A 3 -23.01 -1.76 2.37
N ASN A 4 -22.83 -2.83 3.13
CA ASN A 4 -21.49 -3.36 3.43
C ASN A 4 -20.87 -4.14 2.25
N TYR A 5 -21.67 -4.86 1.47
CA TYR A 5 -21.20 -5.58 0.30
C TYR A 5 -20.66 -4.66 -0.81
N LYS A 6 -21.30 -3.50 -1.03
CA LYS A 6 -20.80 -2.50 -2.01
C LYS A 6 -19.47 -1.88 -1.57
N LYS A 7 -19.33 -1.60 -0.27
CA LYS A 7 -18.09 -1.05 0.31
C LYS A 7 -16.92 -2.03 0.22
N ILE A 8 -17.17 -3.30 0.47
CA ILE A 8 -16.16 -4.37 0.38
C ILE A 8 -15.68 -4.55 -1.06
N ARG A 9 -16.56 -4.52 -2.05
CA ARG A 9 -16.17 -4.65 -3.47
C ARG A 9 -15.33 -3.48 -3.97
N LEU A 10 -15.66 -2.26 -3.57
CA LEU A 10 -14.90 -1.08 -4.00
C LEU A 10 -13.48 -1.08 -3.42
N ILE A 11 -13.29 -1.45 -2.16
CA ILE A 11 -11.94 -1.52 -1.56
C ILE A 11 -11.05 -2.55 -2.26
N PHE A 12 -11.60 -3.66 -2.72
CA PHE A 12 -10.83 -4.63 -3.50
C PHE A 12 -10.36 -4.03 -4.83
N LEU A 13 -11.22 -3.31 -5.54
CA LEU A 13 -10.83 -2.63 -6.78
C LEU A 13 -9.76 -1.56 -6.54
N VAL A 14 -9.86 -0.82 -5.43
CA VAL A 14 -8.84 0.15 -5.00
C VAL A 14 -7.49 -0.53 -4.78
N ILE A 15 -7.46 -1.67 -4.09
CA ILE A 15 -6.24 -2.43 -3.86
C ILE A 15 -5.72 -3.02 -5.17
N GLU A 16 -6.56 -3.58 -6.02
CA GLU A 16 -6.16 -4.14 -7.31
C GLU A 16 -5.47 -3.09 -8.18
N ILE A 17 -6.03 -1.88 -8.28
CA ILE A 17 -5.41 -0.77 -9.02
C ILE A 17 -4.04 -0.39 -8.44
N ALA A 18 -3.88 -0.46 -7.12
CA ALA A 18 -2.61 -0.15 -6.48
C ALA A 18 -1.52 -1.22 -6.72
N ILE A 19 -1.89 -2.51 -6.76
CA ILE A 19 -0.93 -3.63 -6.87
C ILE A 19 -0.65 -4.08 -8.31
N VAL A 20 -1.59 -3.85 -9.26
CA VAL A 20 -1.41 -4.22 -10.68
C VAL A 20 -0.54 -3.17 -11.38
N ARG A 21 0.73 -3.13 -11.00
CA ARG A 21 1.73 -2.19 -11.54
C ARG A 21 3.11 -2.87 -11.53
N PRO A 22 4.04 -2.45 -12.43
CA PRO A 22 5.37 -3.09 -12.53
C PRO A 22 6.11 -3.19 -11.19
N GLY A 23 6.09 -2.14 -10.37
CA GLY A 23 6.83 -2.11 -9.10
C GLY A 23 6.34 -3.11 -8.04
N PRO A 24 5.07 -3.10 -7.63
CA PRO A 24 4.53 -4.09 -6.71
C PRO A 24 4.66 -5.53 -7.21
N ILE A 25 4.56 -5.75 -8.53
CA ILE A 25 4.75 -7.06 -9.14
C ILE A 25 6.20 -7.51 -8.98
N GLN A 26 7.16 -6.66 -9.31
CA GLN A 26 8.60 -6.93 -9.19
C GLN A 26 9.06 -7.00 -7.73
N GLY A 27 8.45 -6.22 -6.83
CA GLY A 27 8.72 -6.23 -5.39
C GLY A 27 8.16 -7.44 -4.63
N GLY A 28 7.52 -8.38 -5.33
CA GLY A 28 7.02 -9.62 -4.74
C GLY A 28 5.84 -9.47 -3.80
N MET A 29 5.17 -8.30 -3.76
CA MET A 29 4.05 -8.02 -2.83
C MET A 29 2.70 -8.58 -3.30
N VAL A 30 2.54 -8.77 -4.59
CA VAL A 30 1.29 -9.28 -5.19
C VAL A 30 1.01 -10.71 -4.74
N HIS A 31 2.03 -11.56 -4.73
CA HIS A 31 1.88 -12.97 -4.37
C HIS A 31 1.40 -13.19 -2.92
N PRO A 32 1.99 -12.56 -1.88
CA PRO A 32 1.47 -12.70 -0.52
C PRO A 32 0.05 -12.17 -0.37
N TYR A 33 -0.29 -11.04 -0.98
CA TYR A 33 -1.65 -10.50 -0.95
C TYR A 33 -2.67 -11.47 -1.53
N LEU A 34 -2.38 -12.02 -2.72
CA LEU A 34 -3.28 -12.97 -3.39
C LEU A 34 -3.44 -14.27 -2.60
N LYS A 35 -2.34 -14.83 -2.07
CA LYS A 35 -2.37 -16.02 -1.21
C LYS A 35 -3.25 -15.82 0.03
N ARG A 36 -3.09 -14.68 0.71
CA ARG A 36 -3.89 -14.34 1.89
C ARG A 36 -5.35 -14.10 1.55
N ARG A 37 -5.63 -13.44 0.44
CA ARG A 37 -7.00 -13.26 -0.06
C ARG A 37 -7.69 -14.57 -0.42
N GLN A 38 -6.95 -15.55 -0.91
CA GLN A 38 -7.44 -16.89 -1.23
C GLN A 38 -7.50 -17.82 -0.02
N GLY A 39 -7.05 -17.38 1.17
CA GLY A 39 -6.99 -18.21 2.37
C GLY A 39 -5.86 -19.25 2.37
N LEU A 40 -4.91 -19.15 1.43
CA LEU A 40 -3.77 -20.04 1.31
C LEU A 40 -2.62 -19.68 2.25
N GLU A 41 -2.64 -18.47 2.81
CA GLU A 41 -1.66 -17.98 3.78
C GLU A 41 -2.39 -17.24 4.90
N ALA A 42 -2.07 -17.58 6.15
CA ALA A 42 -2.61 -16.91 7.32
C ALA A 42 -2.03 -15.49 7.47
N VAL A 43 -2.84 -14.54 7.91
CA VAL A 43 -2.39 -13.19 8.21
C VAL A 43 -2.11 -13.07 9.70
N ASN A 44 -0.85 -12.90 10.06
CA ASN A 44 -0.42 -12.65 11.43
C ASN A 44 -0.05 -11.17 11.61
N TYR A 45 -0.60 -10.55 12.65
CA TYR A 45 -0.30 -9.18 13.03
C TYR A 45 0.47 -9.18 14.35
N PRO A 46 1.70 -8.60 14.40
CA PRO A 46 2.52 -8.59 15.62
C PRO A 46 1.89 -7.80 16.76
N SER A 47 1.03 -6.82 16.45
CA SER A 47 0.31 -6.03 17.44
C SER A 47 -1.03 -5.51 16.91
N PRO A 48 -1.95 -5.08 17.82
CA PRO A 48 -3.21 -4.45 17.44
C PRO A 48 -3.01 -3.16 16.61
N GLU A 49 -1.96 -2.39 16.89
CA GLU A 49 -1.63 -1.16 16.18
C GLU A 49 -1.25 -1.46 14.73
N ILE A 50 -0.39 -2.45 14.49
CA ILE A 50 -0.04 -2.92 13.14
C ILE A 50 -1.29 -3.43 12.42
N LYS A 51 -2.14 -4.21 13.12
CA LYS A 51 -3.39 -4.69 12.55
C LYS A 51 -4.28 -3.53 12.11
N SER A 52 -4.45 -2.51 12.92
CA SER A 52 -5.29 -1.34 12.60
C SER A 52 -4.89 -0.63 11.31
N VAL A 53 -3.60 -0.68 10.97
CA VAL A 53 -3.06 -0.08 9.74
C VAL A 53 -3.20 -1.00 8.54
N LEU A 54 -2.95 -2.30 8.71
CA LEU A 54 -2.76 -3.24 7.60
C LEU A 54 -3.91 -4.22 7.39
N GLU A 55 -4.94 -4.26 8.24
CA GLU A 55 -6.00 -5.28 8.11
C GLU A 55 -6.74 -5.21 6.77
N ARG A 56 -6.96 -4.02 6.22
CA ARG A 56 -7.64 -3.82 4.92
C ARG A 56 -6.85 -4.39 3.74
N THR A 57 -5.54 -4.48 3.88
CA THR A 57 -4.61 -4.96 2.86
C THR A 57 -3.97 -6.30 3.25
N LEU A 58 -4.61 -7.03 4.16
CA LEU A 58 -4.20 -8.37 4.59
C LEU A 58 -2.73 -8.45 5.05
N GLY A 59 -2.31 -7.43 5.80
CA GLY A 59 -0.96 -7.36 6.36
C GLY A 59 0.13 -6.90 5.38
N ILE A 60 -0.24 -6.43 4.19
CA ILE A 60 0.70 -5.88 3.20
C ILE A 60 0.57 -4.36 3.15
N PRO A 61 1.65 -3.59 3.32
CA PRO A 61 1.60 -2.14 3.13
C PRO A 61 1.46 -1.85 1.63
N VAL A 62 0.26 -1.50 1.15
CA VAL A 62 -0.05 -1.24 -0.27
C VAL A 62 -0.04 0.25 -0.58
N PHE A 63 -0.31 1.12 0.39
CA PHE A 63 -0.46 2.56 0.20
C PHE A 63 0.61 3.35 0.95
N GLN A 64 1.01 4.50 0.40
CA GLN A 64 1.96 5.41 1.06
C GLN A 64 1.50 5.79 2.48
N GLU A 65 0.22 6.04 2.64
CA GLU A 65 -0.40 6.40 3.91
C GLU A 65 -0.23 5.29 4.97
N GLN A 66 -0.24 4.03 4.54
CA GLN A 66 0.02 2.91 5.45
C GLN A 66 1.48 2.89 5.92
N VAL A 67 2.44 3.16 5.02
CA VAL A 67 3.86 3.23 5.39
C VAL A 67 4.13 4.36 6.38
N ILE A 68 3.53 5.52 6.15
CA ILE A 68 3.62 6.66 7.07
C ILE A 68 3.07 6.27 8.45
N ARG A 69 1.86 5.70 8.49
CA ARG A 69 1.24 5.27 9.76
C ARG A 69 2.03 4.17 10.45
N LEU A 70 2.59 3.21 9.71
CA LEU A 70 3.47 2.18 10.28
C LEU A 70 4.72 2.78 10.94
N ALA A 71 5.38 3.72 10.29
CA ALA A 71 6.54 4.41 10.87
C ALA A 71 6.16 5.13 12.18
N MET A 72 4.97 5.72 12.26
CA MET A 72 4.50 6.39 13.48
C MET A 72 4.13 5.37 14.58
N VAL A 73 3.31 4.36 14.27
CA VAL A 73 2.77 3.45 15.31
C VAL A 73 3.75 2.37 15.72
N ALA A 74 4.61 1.89 14.81
CA ALA A 74 5.54 0.80 15.08
C ALA A 74 6.95 1.26 15.45
N ALA A 75 7.37 2.44 15.00
CA ALA A 75 8.73 2.95 15.24
C ALA A 75 8.77 4.28 15.98
N GLY A 76 7.62 4.85 16.36
CA GLY A 76 7.53 6.07 17.14
C GLY A 76 7.96 7.33 16.39
N PHE A 77 7.84 7.35 15.07
CA PHE A 77 8.12 8.56 14.28
C PHE A 77 7.10 9.64 14.60
N SER A 78 7.59 10.87 14.72
CA SER A 78 6.72 12.05 14.70
C SER A 78 6.11 12.26 13.31
N GLY A 79 5.03 13.04 13.22
CA GLY A 79 4.41 13.35 11.93
C GLY A 79 5.37 14.00 10.93
N GLY A 80 6.26 14.88 11.41
CA GLY A 80 7.30 15.51 10.58
C GLY A 80 8.33 14.51 10.03
N GLU A 81 8.76 13.54 10.84
CA GLU A 81 9.69 12.50 10.43
C GLU A 81 9.06 11.51 9.46
N ALA A 82 7.79 11.18 9.67
CA ALA A 82 7.03 10.33 8.77
C ALA A 82 6.81 11.01 7.40
N ASP A 83 6.61 12.33 7.34
CA ASP A 83 6.56 13.08 6.09
C ASP A 83 7.93 13.16 5.40
N GLN A 84 9.02 13.29 6.14
CA GLN A 84 10.37 13.19 5.58
C GLN A 84 10.62 11.80 4.96
N LEU A 85 10.19 10.72 5.62
CA LEU A 85 10.25 9.38 5.04
C LEU A 85 9.47 9.30 3.72
N ARG A 86 8.25 9.84 3.68
CA ARG A 86 7.43 9.89 2.45
C ARG A 86 8.14 10.62 1.31
N ARG A 87 8.73 11.78 1.59
CA ARG A 87 9.49 12.56 0.59
C ARG A 87 10.74 11.80 0.12
N ALA A 88 11.46 11.15 1.03
CA ALA A 88 12.60 10.32 0.69
C ALA A 88 12.20 9.17 -0.23
N MET A 89 11.08 8.47 0.06
CA MET A 89 10.55 7.41 -0.79
C MET A 89 10.25 7.89 -2.22
N ALA A 90 9.67 9.07 -2.39
CA ALA A 90 9.39 9.65 -3.71
C ALA A 90 10.68 9.96 -4.50
N SER A 91 11.76 10.33 -3.82
CA SER A 91 13.05 10.64 -4.45
C SER A 91 13.88 9.41 -4.81
N TRP A 92 13.62 8.25 -4.20
CA TRP A 92 14.31 6.98 -4.52
C TRP A 92 14.06 6.51 -5.94
N SER A 93 12.87 6.77 -6.46
CA SER A 93 12.47 6.40 -7.82
C SER A 93 13.22 7.19 -8.90
N SER A 94 13.60 8.44 -8.62
CA SER A 94 14.07 9.36 -9.66
C SER A 94 15.59 9.49 -9.79
N LYS A 95 16.38 9.05 -8.79
CA LYS A 95 17.83 9.35 -8.72
C LYS A 95 18.75 8.15 -8.43
N GLY A 96 18.33 6.93 -8.72
CA GLY A 96 19.23 5.77 -8.54
C GLY A 96 19.75 5.60 -7.11
N GLY A 97 18.91 5.84 -6.11
CA GLY A 97 19.15 5.51 -4.71
C GLY A 97 20.35 6.23 -4.08
N GLY A 98 20.14 7.40 -3.52
CA GLY A 98 21.10 8.00 -2.58
C GLY A 98 21.18 7.14 -1.31
N ASN A 99 22.14 6.21 -1.24
CA ASN A 99 22.29 5.19 -0.18
C ASN A 99 22.28 5.74 1.26
N ASN A 100 22.72 6.98 1.50
CA ASN A 100 22.89 7.52 2.87
C ASN A 100 21.57 7.89 3.56
N GLN A 101 20.59 8.40 2.84
CA GLN A 101 19.31 8.80 3.45
C GLN A 101 18.45 7.58 3.79
N LEU A 102 18.45 6.58 2.91
CA LEU A 102 17.74 5.33 3.09
C LEU A 102 18.28 4.58 4.32
N ALA A 103 19.60 4.43 4.42
CA ALA A 103 20.24 3.76 5.55
C ALA A 103 19.91 4.43 6.91
N LYS A 104 19.84 5.77 6.94
CA LYS A 104 19.42 6.49 8.15
C LYS A 104 17.97 6.18 8.54
N PHE A 105 17.06 6.12 7.57
CA PHE A 105 15.67 5.76 7.83
C PHE A 105 15.52 4.29 8.26
N GLU A 106 16.27 3.38 7.63
CA GLU A 106 16.32 1.98 8.02
C GLU A 106 16.73 1.82 9.48
N GLN A 107 17.86 2.40 9.84
CA GLN A 107 18.38 2.34 11.20
C GLN A 107 17.39 2.94 12.21
N LYS A 108 16.80 4.08 11.89
CA LYS A 108 15.83 4.72 12.77
C LYS A 108 14.55 3.91 12.92
N LEU A 109 14.01 3.36 11.82
CA LEU A 109 12.82 2.52 11.84
C LEU A 109 13.08 1.26 12.66
N THR A 110 14.18 0.56 12.38
CA THR A 110 14.57 -0.66 13.08
C THR A 110 14.78 -0.40 14.58
N ASN A 111 15.54 0.62 14.95
CA ASN A 111 15.76 0.99 16.35
C ASN A 111 14.46 1.39 17.06
N GLY A 112 13.59 2.13 16.39
CA GLY A 112 12.29 2.50 16.93
C GLY A 112 11.39 1.28 17.18
N MET A 113 11.36 0.35 16.25
CA MET A 113 10.59 -0.89 16.37
C MET A 113 11.11 -1.80 17.49
N LEU A 114 12.44 -1.96 17.60
CA LEU A 114 13.06 -2.72 18.69
C LEU A 114 12.74 -2.13 20.07
N LYS A 115 12.74 -0.80 20.20
CA LYS A 115 12.35 -0.11 21.44
C LYS A 115 10.90 -0.37 21.83
N GLN A 116 10.02 -0.62 20.85
CA GLN A 116 8.62 -0.97 21.07
C GLN A 116 8.38 -2.47 21.23
N GLY A 117 9.44 -3.28 21.28
CA GLY A 117 9.35 -4.72 21.53
C GLY A 117 9.11 -5.58 20.29
N TYR A 118 9.19 -5.03 19.09
CA TYR A 118 9.14 -5.83 17.86
C TYR A 118 10.46 -6.56 17.62
N SER A 119 10.41 -7.73 16.97
CA SER A 119 11.61 -8.49 16.63
C SER A 119 12.39 -7.82 15.48
N LEU A 120 13.71 -8.05 15.46
CA LEU A 120 14.59 -7.56 14.39
C LEU A 120 14.13 -8.10 13.01
N ASP A 121 13.84 -9.40 12.94
CA ASP A 121 13.36 -10.05 11.71
C ASP A 121 12.08 -9.38 11.16
N PHE A 122 11.14 -9.00 12.03
CA PHE A 122 9.95 -8.29 11.60
C PHE A 122 10.28 -6.88 11.10
N ALA A 123 11.15 -6.14 11.79
CA ALA A 123 11.57 -4.81 11.38
C ALA A 123 12.28 -4.80 10.02
N GLU A 124 13.19 -5.75 9.79
CA GLU A 124 13.90 -5.91 8.52
C GLU A 124 12.95 -6.30 7.37
N ARG A 125 12.03 -7.23 7.61
CA ARG A 125 11.03 -7.59 6.60
C ARG A 125 10.12 -6.41 6.24
N LEU A 126 9.68 -5.66 7.25
CA LEU A 126 8.86 -4.48 7.02
C LEU A 126 9.63 -3.43 6.22
N PHE A 127 10.91 -3.20 6.57
CA PHE A 127 11.73 -2.24 5.84
C PHE A 127 11.97 -2.66 4.39
N LYS A 128 12.22 -3.93 4.11
CA LYS A 128 12.31 -4.45 2.73
C LYS A 128 11.01 -4.24 1.94
N GLN A 129 9.87 -4.42 2.59
CA GLN A 129 8.58 -4.10 1.97
C GLN A 129 8.48 -2.61 1.65
N ILE A 130 8.86 -1.73 2.59
CA ILE A 130 8.89 -0.28 2.39
C ILE A 130 9.85 0.11 1.26
N GLN A 131 11.02 -0.51 1.16
CA GLN A 131 11.96 -0.29 0.05
C GLN A 131 11.35 -0.65 -1.31
N GLY A 132 10.70 -1.81 -1.42
CA GLY A 132 9.98 -2.20 -2.63
C GLY A 132 8.88 -1.19 -3.02
N PHE A 133 8.33 -0.46 -2.02
CA PHE A 133 7.39 0.63 -2.19
C PHE A 133 8.03 1.94 -2.62
N GLY A 134 9.25 2.23 -2.16
CA GLY A 134 9.91 3.52 -2.40
C GLY A 134 10.03 3.88 -3.87
N VAL A 135 10.10 2.87 -4.73
CA VAL A 135 10.08 3.04 -6.18
C VAL A 135 8.65 3.35 -6.69
N TYR A 136 7.56 2.97 -5.97
CA TYR A 136 6.21 2.94 -6.52
C TYR A 136 5.09 3.22 -5.52
N GLY A 137 5.38 3.84 -4.36
CA GLY A 137 4.35 4.16 -3.38
C GLY A 137 3.13 4.84 -4.02
N PHE A 138 1.96 4.23 -3.90
CA PHE A 138 0.73 4.72 -4.52
C PHE A 138 -0.15 5.42 -3.48
N PRO A 139 -0.58 6.66 -3.72
CA PRO A 139 -1.54 7.31 -2.84
C PRO A 139 -2.88 6.57 -2.86
N GLU A 140 -3.44 6.29 -1.70
CA GLU A 140 -4.74 5.61 -1.58
C GLU A 140 -5.86 6.41 -2.27
N SER A 141 -5.83 7.75 -2.15
CA SER A 141 -6.80 8.64 -2.79
C SER A 141 -6.78 8.52 -4.31
N HIS A 142 -5.61 8.40 -4.91
CA HIS A 142 -5.47 8.22 -6.36
C HIS A 142 -6.04 6.87 -6.81
N SER A 143 -5.70 5.79 -6.08
CA SER A 143 -6.26 4.46 -6.33
C SER A 143 -7.78 4.45 -6.22
N ALA A 144 -8.34 5.12 -5.21
CA ALA A 144 -9.79 5.23 -5.02
C ALA A 144 -10.48 5.99 -6.17
N SER A 145 -9.87 7.07 -6.66
CA SER A 145 -10.38 7.81 -7.80
C SER A 145 -10.42 6.97 -9.06
N PHE A 146 -9.34 6.24 -9.35
CA PHE A 146 -9.31 5.32 -10.49
C PHE A 146 -10.27 4.13 -10.33
N ALA A 147 -10.46 3.62 -9.12
CA ALA A 147 -11.46 2.57 -8.87
C ALA A 147 -12.87 3.03 -9.19
N LEU A 148 -13.21 4.27 -8.84
CA LEU A 148 -14.49 4.87 -9.19
C LEU A 148 -14.66 5.01 -10.70
N LEU A 149 -13.65 5.54 -11.39
CA LEU A 149 -13.66 5.69 -12.85
C LEU A 149 -13.80 4.32 -13.55
N ALA A 150 -13.03 3.33 -13.14
CA ALA A 150 -13.10 1.97 -13.69
C ALA A 150 -14.49 1.35 -13.47
N TYR A 151 -15.05 1.53 -12.28
CA TYR A 151 -16.41 1.03 -11.98
C TYR A 151 -17.47 1.70 -12.85
N VAL A 152 -17.49 3.04 -12.91
CA VAL A 152 -18.47 3.81 -13.68
C VAL A 152 -18.35 3.48 -15.18
N SER A 153 -17.12 3.46 -15.72
CA SER A 153 -16.86 3.13 -17.11
C SER A 153 -17.33 1.71 -17.46
N SER A 154 -17.04 0.75 -16.60
CA SER A 154 -17.49 -0.64 -16.78
C SER A 154 -19.01 -0.76 -16.73
N TRP A 155 -19.65 -0.01 -15.81
CA TRP A 155 -21.09 0.02 -15.67
C TRP A 155 -21.75 0.63 -16.92
N LEU A 156 -21.26 1.78 -17.41
CA LEU A 156 -21.74 2.43 -18.64
C LEU A 156 -21.57 1.49 -19.85
N LYS A 157 -20.38 0.89 -20.00
CA LYS A 157 -20.11 -0.06 -21.08
C LYS A 157 -21.08 -1.24 -21.06
N ARG A 158 -21.46 -1.72 -19.87
CA ARG A 158 -22.37 -2.87 -19.72
C ARG A 158 -23.83 -2.52 -19.98
N HIS A 159 -24.30 -1.36 -19.50
CA HIS A 159 -25.71 -1.01 -19.50
C HIS A 159 -26.11 -0.02 -20.62
N HIS A 160 -25.14 0.76 -21.12
CA HIS A 160 -25.35 1.77 -22.15
C HIS A 160 -24.24 1.76 -23.21
N PRO A 161 -23.98 0.62 -23.88
CA PRO A 161 -22.81 0.44 -24.75
C PRO A 161 -22.77 1.46 -25.89
N ALA A 162 -23.89 1.75 -26.54
CA ALA A 162 -23.96 2.69 -27.65
C ALA A 162 -23.52 4.10 -27.22
N ALA A 163 -24.04 4.60 -26.10
CA ALA A 163 -23.68 5.91 -25.57
C ALA A 163 -22.22 5.93 -25.07
N PHE A 164 -21.75 4.84 -24.45
CA PHE A 164 -20.36 4.71 -23.99
C PHE A 164 -19.37 4.80 -25.16
N PHE A 165 -19.61 4.06 -26.25
CA PHE A 165 -18.72 4.07 -27.40
C PHE A 165 -18.83 5.37 -28.20
N ALA A 166 -20.03 5.97 -28.33
CA ALA A 166 -20.17 7.29 -28.94
C ALA A 166 -19.37 8.37 -28.21
N GLY A 167 -19.39 8.35 -26.87
CA GLY A 167 -18.59 9.28 -26.06
C GLY A 167 -17.07 9.02 -26.07
N LEU A 168 -16.64 7.81 -26.45
CA LEU A 168 -15.23 7.46 -26.54
C LEU A 168 -14.62 7.84 -27.91
N LEU A 169 -15.45 7.94 -28.97
CA LEU A 169 -15.01 8.20 -30.33
C LEU A 169 -15.08 9.69 -30.71
N ASN A 170 -15.71 10.54 -29.87
CA ASN A 170 -15.74 11.99 -30.01
C ASN A 170 -14.65 12.64 -29.14
#